data_d929be5cf6540c1c19f35e7a18c206c2
#
_entry.id   d929be5cf6540c1c19f35e7a18c206c2
#
_cell.length_a   1.000
_cell.length_b   1.000
_cell.length_c   1.000
_cell.angle_alpha   90.00
_cell.angle_beta   90.00
_cell.angle_gamma   90.00
#
_symmetry.space_group_name_H-M   'P 1'
#
loop_
_entity.id
_entity.type
_entity.pdbx_description
1 polymer ?
#
loop_
_entity_poly.entity_id
_entity_poly.type
_entity_poly.pdbx_seq_one_letter_code
_entity_poly.pdbx_strand_id
1 'polypeptide(L)'
;MQVTSLFTFHKLPSQVWLMMVKRRMFLLLIASALVVMVFVIFTLSRSQPDNHQHLYLRHISDQSITPVNDTKHFMVGAYKEHRVTGCSVRIISIFRRDSVQPLYCVFYCGTHWANGMKAEVQMHSDHFGFPFVTTDVLCPNLPDCNPSHVTLATQADAKLAQNQSFLRIQNLVKKEEEEFQFNFTVCWSNLFGDYNNVLQVTQTLEMYKWVLIDRLINWLID
;
A
#
# COMPACT_ATOMS: atom_id res chain seq x y z
N MET A 1 -10.54 89.61 -5.36
CA MET A 1 -11.14 89.04 -4.14
C MET A 1 -10.41 87.73 -3.82
N GLN A 2 -9.47 87.79 -2.89
CA GLN A 2 -8.71 86.62 -2.42
C GLN A 2 -9.44 86.08 -1.20
N VAL A 3 -9.77 84.80 -1.21
CA VAL A 3 -10.22 84.06 -0.03
C VAL A 3 -9.13 83.10 0.36
N THR A 4 -8.34 83.46 1.35
CA THR A 4 -7.35 82.60 2.04
C THR A 4 -8.08 81.88 3.17
N SER A 5 -8.31 80.55 3.02
CA SER A 5 -8.75 79.73 4.12
C SER A 5 -7.55 79.24 4.94
N LEU A 6 -7.44 79.72 6.16
CA LEU A 6 -6.51 79.22 7.18
C LEU A 6 -7.00 77.89 7.71
N PHE A 7 -6.29 76.83 7.41
CA PHE A 7 -6.39 75.57 8.16
C PHE A 7 -5.53 75.66 9.42
N THR A 8 -6.13 75.88 10.56
CA THR A 8 -5.47 75.80 11.88
C THR A 8 -5.32 74.33 12.25
N PHE A 9 -4.10 73.80 12.13
CA PHE A 9 -3.75 72.50 12.72
C PHE A 9 -3.68 72.63 14.24
N HIS A 10 -4.71 72.11 14.90
CA HIS A 10 -4.68 71.91 16.34
C HIS A 10 -3.67 70.81 16.68
N LYS A 11 -2.55 71.24 17.26
CA LYS A 11 -1.52 70.31 17.78
C LYS A 11 -2.09 69.58 18.99
N LEU A 12 -2.46 68.29 18.83
CA LEU A 12 -2.91 67.46 19.97
C LEU A 12 -1.86 67.48 21.08
N PRO A 13 -2.23 67.51 22.37
CA PRO A 13 -1.32 67.49 23.47
C PRO A 13 -0.45 66.20 23.41
N SER A 14 0.84 66.32 23.60
CA SER A 14 1.82 65.25 23.47
C SER A 14 1.48 63.97 24.29
N GLN A 15 0.76 64.13 25.36
CA GLN A 15 0.29 63.06 26.24
C GLN A 15 -0.77 62.19 25.52
N VAL A 16 -1.69 62.76 24.78
CA VAL A 16 -2.76 62.00 24.07
C VAL A 16 -2.15 61.25 22.89
N TRP A 17 -1.21 61.86 22.18
CA TRP A 17 -0.51 61.21 21.08
C TRP A 17 0.29 59.99 21.57
N LEU A 18 1.01 60.10 22.72
CA LEU A 18 1.76 59.03 23.32
C LEU A 18 0.86 57.88 23.79
N MET A 19 -0.33 58.14 24.34
CA MET A 19 -1.31 57.15 24.72
C MET A 19 -1.85 56.38 23.50
N MET A 20 -2.14 57.11 22.41
CA MET A 20 -2.62 56.46 21.16
C MET A 20 -1.55 55.54 20.55
N VAL A 21 -0.31 55.97 20.53
CA VAL A 21 0.81 55.17 20.04
C VAL A 21 1.02 53.92 20.89
N LYS A 22 1.01 54.06 22.23
CA LYS A 22 1.12 52.89 23.13
C LYS A 22 -0.04 51.93 22.96
N ARG A 23 -1.27 52.39 22.80
CA ARG A 23 -2.43 51.57 22.57
C ARG A 23 -2.36 50.82 21.22
N ARG A 24 -1.89 51.49 20.16
CA ARG A 24 -1.65 50.83 18.86
C ARG A 24 -0.57 49.79 18.92
N MET A 25 0.55 50.09 19.57
CA MET A 25 1.63 49.11 19.78
C MET A 25 1.16 47.90 20.58
N PHE A 26 0.37 48.10 21.62
CA PHE A 26 -0.20 47.02 22.43
C PHE A 26 -1.15 46.14 21.61
N LEU A 27 -2.02 46.72 20.77
CA LEU A 27 -2.90 45.99 19.88
C LEU A 27 -2.15 45.17 18.82
N LEU A 28 -1.06 45.71 18.27
CA LEU A 28 -0.20 45.03 17.33
C LEU A 28 0.51 43.82 17.97
N LEU A 29 0.97 43.99 19.22
CA LEU A 29 1.59 42.89 19.97
C LEU A 29 0.57 41.75 20.25
N ILE A 30 -0.66 42.08 20.62
CA ILE A 30 -1.71 41.08 20.81
C ILE A 30 -2.03 40.36 19.49
N ALA A 31 -2.19 41.11 18.39
CA ALA A 31 -2.45 40.53 17.10
C ALA A 31 -1.33 39.58 16.63
N SER A 32 -0.08 39.98 16.82
CA SER A 32 1.08 39.12 16.49
C SER A 32 1.11 37.84 17.36
N ALA A 33 0.82 37.95 18.65
CA ALA A 33 0.76 36.82 19.56
C ALA A 33 -0.35 35.83 19.15
N LEU A 34 -1.50 36.33 18.76
CA LEU A 34 -2.62 35.49 18.26
C LEU A 34 -2.25 34.76 16.96
N VAL A 35 -1.59 35.43 16.00
CA VAL A 35 -1.11 34.80 14.76
C VAL A 35 -0.12 33.68 15.06
N VAL A 36 0.85 33.94 15.97
CA VAL A 36 1.80 32.90 16.38
C VAL A 36 1.09 31.74 17.07
N MET A 37 0.13 31.99 17.92
CA MET A 37 -0.65 30.95 18.61
C MET A 37 -1.43 30.07 17.61
N VAL A 38 -2.11 30.69 16.64
CA VAL A 38 -2.82 29.98 15.58
C VAL A 38 -1.86 29.16 14.73
N PHE A 39 -0.70 29.70 14.40
CA PHE A 39 0.34 28.98 13.65
C PHE A 39 0.88 27.77 14.44
N VAL A 40 1.15 27.94 15.73
CA VAL A 40 1.58 26.84 16.61
C VAL A 40 0.50 25.77 16.73
N ILE A 41 -0.78 26.15 16.92
CA ILE A 41 -1.88 25.17 16.95
C ILE A 41 -1.98 24.42 15.61
N PHE A 42 -1.88 25.13 14.50
CA PHE A 42 -1.92 24.53 13.17
C PHE A 42 -0.75 23.57 12.90
N THR A 43 0.47 23.93 13.32
CA THR A 43 1.63 23.05 13.19
C THR A 43 1.54 21.84 14.12
N LEU A 44 1.07 22.02 15.36
CA LEU A 44 0.85 20.92 16.30
C LEU A 44 -0.29 19.99 15.84
N SER A 45 -1.36 20.53 15.25
CA SER A 45 -2.43 19.70 14.66
C SER A 45 -1.97 18.93 13.43
N ARG A 46 -1.01 19.46 12.65
CA ARG A 46 -0.41 18.75 11.52
C ARG A 46 0.63 17.71 11.93
N SER A 47 1.24 17.87 13.09
CA SER A 47 2.28 16.98 13.58
C SER A 47 1.78 15.92 14.56
N GLN A 48 0.45 15.71 14.69
CA GLN A 48 -0.01 14.46 15.26
C GLN A 48 0.20 13.37 14.19
N PRO A 49 1.26 12.55 14.28
CA PRO A 49 1.29 11.31 13.51
C PRO A 49 0.09 10.51 14.01
N ASP A 50 -0.71 9.98 13.08
CA ASP A 50 -1.77 9.02 13.37
C ASP A 50 -1.15 7.85 14.14
N ASN A 51 -1.14 7.96 15.46
CA ASN A 51 -0.58 6.96 16.37
C ASN A 51 -1.36 5.62 16.25
N HIS A 52 -2.55 5.66 15.62
CA HIS A 52 -3.32 4.49 15.26
C HIS A 52 -2.73 3.73 14.05
N GLN A 53 -2.12 4.41 13.06
CA GLN A 53 -1.48 3.73 11.95
C GLN A 53 -0.19 3.01 12.35
N HIS A 54 0.59 3.56 13.28
CA HIS A 54 1.84 2.92 13.74
C HIS A 54 1.62 1.62 14.52
N LEU A 55 0.51 1.47 15.21
CA LEU A 55 0.22 0.25 15.97
C LEU A 55 -0.16 -0.93 15.04
N TYR A 56 -0.81 -0.64 13.91
CA TYR A 56 -1.24 -1.65 12.92
C TYR A 56 -0.15 -2.04 11.93
N LEU A 57 0.80 -1.15 11.66
CA LEU A 57 1.93 -1.40 10.75
C LEU A 57 3.02 -2.30 11.34
N ARG A 58 2.95 -2.62 12.63
CA ARG A 58 3.97 -3.40 13.33
C ARG A 58 4.09 -4.86 12.86
N HIS A 59 3.10 -5.36 12.13
CA HIS A 59 3.02 -6.73 11.65
C HIS A 59 2.99 -6.88 10.12
N ILE A 60 3.39 -5.82 9.39
CA ILE A 60 3.61 -5.97 7.95
C ILE A 60 4.92 -6.74 7.77
N SER A 61 4.83 -7.84 7.04
CA SER A 61 6.00 -8.64 6.74
C SER A 61 6.82 -7.99 5.63
N ASP A 62 8.08 -7.67 5.95
CA ASP A 62 9.10 -7.30 4.95
C ASP A 62 9.84 -8.54 4.42
N GLN A 63 9.49 -9.72 4.92
CA GLN A 63 10.12 -10.98 4.53
C GLN A 63 9.50 -11.50 3.24
N SER A 64 10.33 -12.07 2.39
CA SER A 64 9.90 -12.73 1.15
C SER A 64 9.03 -13.97 1.38
N ILE A 65 9.13 -14.58 2.57
CA ILE A 65 8.33 -15.74 2.97
C ILE A 65 7.80 -15.47 4.38
N THR A 66 6.48 -15.44 4.52
CA THR A 66 5.79 -15.10 5.76
C THR A 66 5.03 -16.31 6.29
N PRO A 67 5.29 -16.78 7.51
CA PRO A 67 4.57 -17.94 8.06
C PRO A 67 3.10 -17.61 8.32
N VAL A 68 2.24 -18.60 8.16
CA VAL A 68 0.85 -18.58 8.63
C VAL A 68 0.82 -19.22 10.01
N ASN A 69 0.49 -18.45 11.03
CA ASN A 69 0.52 -18.92 12.42
C ASN A 69 -0.36 -20.16 12.62
N ASP A 70 0.05 -21.02 13.54
CA ASP A 70 -0.62 -22.28 13.87
C ASP A 70 -0.74 -23.28 12.70
N THR A 71 0.09 -23.09 11.66
CA THR A 71 0.16 -23.96 10.49
C THR A 71 1.60 -24.27 10.10
N LYS A 72 1.75 -25.15 9.09
CA LYS A 72 3.04 -25.40 8.40
C LYS A 72 3.07 -24.75 7.02
N HIS A 73 2.31 -23.66 6.85
CA HIS A 73 2.15 -22.95 5.58
C HIS A 73 2.82 -21.59 5.60
N PHE A 74 3.15 -21.10 4.41
CA PHE A 74 3.82 -19.80 4.23
C PHE A 74 3.13 -19.02 3.13
N MET A 75 3.02 -17.71 3.31
CA MET A 75 2.61 -16.75 2.29
C MET A 75 3.84 -16.11 1.64
N VAL A 76 3.80 -15.89 0.33
CA VAL A 76 4.89 -15.29 -0.45
C VAL A 76 4.51 -13.91 -0.97
N GLY A 77 3.30 -13.75 -1.50
CA GLY A 77 2.83 -12.47 -2.03
C GLY A 77 1.32 -12.44 -2.17
N ALA A 78 0.76 -11.26 -2.10
CA ALA A 78 -0.68 -11.02 -2.25
C ALA A 78 -0.93 -10.05 -3.40
N TYR A 79 -1.88 -10.38 -4.27
CA TYR A 79 -2.18 -9.62 -5.48
C TYR A 79 -3.69 -9.42 -5.62
N LYS A 80 -4.09 -8.21 -6.01
CA LYS A 80 -5.49 -7.95 -6.39
C LYS A 80 -5.81 -8.77 -7.63
N GLU A 81 -6.87 -9.58 -7.57
CA GLU A 81 -7.31 -10.37 -8.70
C GLU A 81 -8.35 -9.59 -9.50
N HIS A 82 -8.02 -9.27 -10.75
CA HIS A 82 -8.87 -8.49 -11.65
C HIS A 82 -9.59 -9.33 -12.70
N ARG A 83 -9.25 -10.61 -12.81
CA ARG A 83 -9.70 -11.50 -13.91
C ARG A 83 -10.78 -12.49 -13.47
N VAL A 84 -10.78 -12.86 -12.19
CA VAL A 84 -11.70 -13.90 -11.66
C VAL A 84 -12.85 -13.22 -10.92
N THR A 85 -14.06 -13.42 -11.44
CA THR A 85 -15.28 -12.88 -10.80
C THR A 85 -15.48 -13.52 -9.42
N GLY A 86 -15.79 -12.68 -8.44
CA GLY A 86 -16.02 -13.14 -7.05
C GLY A 86 -14.76 -13.32 -6.22
N CYS A 87 -13.56 -13.28 -6.83
CA CYS A 87 -12.28 -13.27 -6.12
C CYS A 87 -11.75 -11.84 -5.97
N SER A 88 -11.35 -11.47 -4.76
CA SER A 88 -10.77 -10.14 -4.47
C SER A 88 -9.26 -10.15 -4.52
N VAL A 89 -8.65 -11.15 -3.90
CA VAL A 89 -7.20 -11.25 -3.71
C VAL A 89 -6.74 -12.67 -3.92
N ARG A 90 -5.64 -12.83 -4.66
CA ARG A 90 -4.90 -14.08 -4.79
C ARG A 90 -3.64 -14.00 -3.96
N ILE A 91 -3.44 -14.97 -3.07
CA ILE A 91 -2.22 -15.11 -2.28
C ILE A 91 -1.41 -16.28 -2.85
N ILE A 92 -0.19 -16.00 -3.28
CA ILE A 92 0.78 -17.04 -3.65
C ILE A 92 1.40 -17.57 -2.37
N SER A 93 1.40 -18.88 -2.21
CA SER A 93 1.73 -19.54 -0.95
C SER A 93 2.53 -20.81 -1.18
N ILE A 94 3.16 -21.29 -0.12
CA ILE A 94 3.85 -22.58 -0.06
C ILE A 94 3.20 -23.40 1.04
N PHE A 95 2.48 -24.44 0.67
CA PHE A 95 1.74 -25.28 1.61
C PHE A 95 2.39 -26.64 1.82
N ARG A 96 2.33 -27.11 3.05
CA ARG A 96 2.63 -28.51 3.34
C ARG A 96 1.40 -29.36 3.02
N ARG A 97 1.56 -30.30 2.09
CA ARG A 97 0.44 -31.08 1.51
C ARG A 97 -0.33 -31.96 2.51
N ASP A 98 0.38 -32.50 3.50
CA ASP A 98 -0.19 -33.45 4.47
C ASP A 98 -0.88 -32.78 5.66
N SER A 99 -0.96 -31.46 5.70
CA SER A 99 -1.50 -30.73 6.84
C SER A 99 -2.39 -29.54 6.46
N VAL A 100 -3.06 -29.63 5.31
CA VAL A 100 -3.99 -28.59 4.85
C VAL A 100 -5.23 -28.59 5.73
N GLN A 101 -5.58 -27.42 6.21
CA GLN A 101 -6.75 -27.18 7.05
C GLN A 101 -7.56 -25.98 6.49
N PRO A 102 -8.83 -25.83 6.91
CA PRO A 102 -9.60 -24.66 6.50
C PRO A 102 -8.90 -23.36 6.92
N LEU A 103 -8.81 -22.42 5.99
CA LEU A 103 -8.21 -21.11 6.21
C LEU A 103 -9.19 -19.99 5.86
N TYR A 104 -8.95 -18.86 6.46
CA TYR A 104 -9.73 -17.64 6.27
C TYR A 104 -8.81 -16.49 5.86
N CYS A 105 -9.25 -15.71 4.88
CA CYS A 105 -8.60 -14.46 4.49
C CYS A 105 -9.09 -13.34 5.39
N VAL A 106 -8.21 -12.74 6.15
CA VAL A 106 -8.50 -11.58 7.01
C VAL A 106 -7.89 -10.35 6.37
N PHE A 107 -8.71 -9.32 6.17
CA PHE A 107 -8.33 -8.12 5.44
C PHE A 107 -8.21 -6.90 6.35
N TYR A 108 -7.30 -5.99 5.99
CA TYR A 108 -7.25 -4.65 6.52
C TYR A 108 -7.80 -3.66 5.49
N CYS A 109 -8.88 -2.97 5.87
CA CYS A 109 -9.65 -2.06 5.00
C CYS A 109 -9.30 -0.58 5.23
N GLY A 110 -8.07 -0.30 5.62
CA GLY A 110 -7.56 1.07 5.85
C GLY A 110 -7.84 1.60 7.25
N THR A 111 -9.03 1.38 7.80
CA THR A 111 -9.43 1.86 9.13
C THR A 111 -9.78 0.76 10.11
N HIS A 112 -10.12 -0.42 9.62
CA HIS A 112 -10.55 -1.54 10.45
C HIS A 112 -10.16 -2.89 9.84
N TRP A 113 -10.15 -3.91 10.68
CA TRP A 113 -10.00 -5.31 10.29
C TRP A 113 -11.35 -5.89 9.96
N ALA A 114 -11.49 -6.49 8.79
CA ALA A 114 -12.69 -7.23 8.44
C ALA A 114 -12.58 -8.68 8.90
N ASN A 115 -13.71 -9.25 9.38
CA ASN A 115 -13.76 -10.65 9.73
C ASN A 115 -13.40 -11.55 8.54
N GLY A 116 -12.77 -12.68 8.87
CA GLY A 116 -12.22 -13.58 7.88
C GLY A 116 -13.30 -14.24 7.00
N MET A 117 -13.05 -14.22 5.71
CA MET A 117 -13.82 -14.96 4.71
C MET A 117 -13.12 -16.28 4.43
N LYS A 118 -13.89 -17.38 4.29
CA LYS A 118 -13.34 -18.69 3.98
C LYS A 118 -12.53 -18.63 2.67
N ALA A 119 -11.28 -19.06 2.74
CA ALA A 119 -10.39 -19.12 1.60
C ALA A 119 -10.64 -20.37 0.76
N GLU A 120 -10.46 -20.25 -0.56
CA GLU A 120 -10.36 -21.38 -1.47
C GLU A 120 -8.89 -21.69 -1.70
N VAL A 121 -8.47 -22.94 -1.46
CA VAL A 121 -7.07 -23.37 -1.54
C VAL A 121 -6.90 -24.23 -2.80
N GLN A 122 -6.04 -23.78 -3.72
CA GLN A 122 -5.72 -24.46 -4.97
C GLN A 122 -4.26 -24.88 -4.98
N MET A 123 -3.96 -26.11 -4.60
CA MET A 123 -2.62 -26.67 -4.65
C MET A 123 -2.25 -27.06 -6.08
N HIS A 124 -1.04 -26.72 -6.52
CA HIS A 124 -0.53 -27.08 -7.83
C HIS A 124 -0.15 -28.57 -7.87
N SER A 125 -0.35 -29.21 -9.01
CA SER A 125 -0.08 -30.64 -9.20
C SER A 125 1.38 -30.96 -9.51
N ASP A 126 2.19 -29.99 -9.89
CA ASP A 126 3.58 -30.09 -10.34
C ASP A 126 4.62 -30.13 -9.20
N HIS A 127 4.25 -30.74 -8.08
CA HIS A 127 5.09 -30.77 -6.86
C HIS A 127 6.13 -31.90 -6.83
N PHE A 128 6.23 -32.74 -7.85
CA PHE A 128 7.23 -33.83 -7.98
C PHE A 128 7.35 -34.76 -6.74
N GLY A 129 6.28 -34.90 -5.96
CA GLY A 129 6.29 -35.68 -4.74
C GLY A 129 6.83 -34.99 -3.49
N PHE A 130 7.34 -33.75 -3.59
CA PHE A 130 7.84 -33.01 -2.44
C PHE A 130 6.75 -32.72 -1.40
N PRO A 131 7.12 -32.61 -0.10
CA PRO A 131 6.15 -32.37 0.97
C PRO A 131 5.54 -30.95 0.93
N PHE A 132 6.22 -29.99 0.32
CA PHE A 132 5.74 -28.62 0.11
C PHE A 132 5.38 -28.41 -1.35
N VAL A 133 4.34 -27.60 -1.56
CA VAL A 133 3.79 -27.32 -2.89
C VAL A 133 3.41 -25.86 -3.02
N THR A 134 3.65 -25.30 -4.21
CA THR A 134 3.12 -24.00 -4.58
C THR A 134 1.59 -24.04 -4.57
N THR A 135 0.99 -23.06 -3.97
CA THR A 135 -0.46 -23.03 -3.71
C THR A 135 -0.98 -21.63 -3.95
N ASP A 136 -2.04 -21.53 -4.72
CA ASP A 136 -2.85 -20.32 -4.82
C ASP A 136 -3.97 -20.35 -3.78
N VAL A 137 -4.06 -19.28 -3.00
CA VAL A 137 -5.18 -19.11 -2.08
C VAL A 137 -6.03 -17.96 -2.60
N LEU A 138 -7.27 -18.29 -2.96
CA LEU A 138 -8.23 -17.32 -3.49
C LEU A 138 -9.10 -16.80 -2.35
N CYS A 139 -9.02 -15.51 -2.14
CA CYS A 139 -9.80 -14.80 -1.14
C CYS A 139 -11.02 -14.17 -1.81
N PRO A 140 -12.24 -14.41 -1.32
CA PRO A 140 -13.45 -13.88 -1.92
C PRO A 140 -13.54 -12.36 -1.79
N ASN A 141 -14.35 -11.74 -2.64
CA ASN A 141 -14.58 -10.31 -2.60
C ASN A 141 -15.35 -9.94 -1.32
N LEU A 142 -14.87 -8.88 -0.65
CA LEU A 142 -15.52 -8.34 0.53
C LEU A 142 -16.31 -7.10 0.12
N PRO A 143 -17.64 -7.08 0.32
CA PRO A 143 -18.45 -5.89 0.09
C PRO A 143 -17.95 -4.74 0.98
N ASP A 144 -17.98 -3.52 0.46
CA ASP A 144 -17.67 -2.28 1.19
C ASP A 144 -16.25 -2.19 1.78
N CYS A 145 -15.31 -3.00 1.27
CA CYS A 145 -13.91 -2.98 1.67
C CYS A 145 -12.99 -2.91 0.45
N ASN A 146 -12.13 -1.91 0.42
CA ASN A 146 -10.98 -1.88 -0.49
C ASN A 146 -9.72 -2.27 0.31
N PRO A 147 -9.35 -3.56 0.33
CA PRO A 147 -8.32 -4.06 1.22
C PRO A 147 -6.93 -3.62 0.76
N SER A 148 -6.13 -3.13 1.70
CA SER A 148 -4.72 -2.77 1.47
C SER A 148 -3.75 -3.89 1.90
N HIS A 149 -4.15 -4.71 2.88
CA HIS A 149 -3.35 -5.82 3.40
C HIS A 149 -4.23 -7.03 3.68
N VAL A 150 -3.62 -8.21 3.65
CA VAL A 150 -4.30 -9.49 3.88
C VAL A 150 -3.39 -10.45 4.66
N THR A 151 -3.98 -11.30 5.46
CA THR A 151 -3.33 -12.47 6.06
C THR A 151 -4.23 -13.70 5.96
N LEU A 152 -3.62 -14.87 6.13
CA LEU A 152 -4.34 -16.13 6.30
C LEU A 152 -4.40 -16.49 7.79
N ALA A 153 -5.55 -16.94 8.23
CA ALA A 153 -5.78 -17.37 9.60
C ALA A 153 -6.55 -18.69 9.65
N THR A 154 -6.37 -19.44 10.72
CA THR A 154 -7.12 -20.69 10.99
C THR A 154 -8.53 -20.43 11.53
N GLN A 155 -8.81 -19.18 11.93
CA GLN A 155 -10.08 -18.75 12.47
C GLN A 155 -10.56 -17.48 11.76
N ALA A 156 -11.89 -17.32 11.67
CA ALA A 156 -12.50 -16.17 10.99
C ALA A 156 -12.48 -14.87 11.81
N ASP A 157 -12.18 -14.93 13.12
CA ASP A 157 -12.18 -13.75 13.98
C ASP A 157 -10.98 -12.86 13.69
N ALA A 158 -11.25 -11.64 13.18
CA ALA A 158 -10.24 -10.65 12.89
C ALA A 158 -9.41 -10.24 14.11
N LYS A 159 -9.97 -10.28 15.33
CA LYS A 159 -9.25 -9.93 16.55
C LYS A 159 -8.11 -10.91 16.84
N LEU A 160 -8.34 -12.20 16.58
CA LEU A 160 -7.32 -13.24 16.78
C LEU A 160 -6.22 -13.16 15.70
N ALA A 161 -6.56 -12.65 14.53
CA ALA A 161 -5.60 -12.46 13.44
C ALA A 161 -4.69 -11.24 13.61
N GLN A 162 -4.98 -10.31 14.53
CA GLN A 162 -4.19 -9.08 14.72
C GLN A 162 -2.73 -9.33 15.10
N ASN A 163 -2.42 -10.47 15.71
CA ASN A 163 -1.05 -10.84 16.07
C ASN A 163 -0.31 -11.57 14.93
N GLN A 164 -0.91 -11.70 13.75
CA GLN A 164 -0.30 -12.33 12.60
C GLN A 164 0.42 -11.31 11.73
N SER A 165 1.34 -11.79 10.89
CA SER A 165 1.98 -10.96 9.87
C SER A 165 1.05 -10.79 8.67
N PHE A 166 0.95 -9.56 8.17
CA PHE A 166 0.13 -9.21 7.01
C PHE A 166 1.00 -8.95 5.78
N LEU A 167 0.54 -9.41 4.64
CA LEU A 167 1.11 -9.04 3.34
C LEU A 167 0.40 -7.81 2.79
N ARG A 168 1.18 -6.90 2.22
CA ARG A 168 0.64 -5.81 1.41
C ARG A 168 0.07 -6.38 0.11
N ILE A 169 -1.13 -5.97 -0.26
CA ILE A 169 -1.74 -6.34 -1.54
C ILE A 169 -1.12 -5.48 -2.64
N GLN A 170 -0.61 -6.14 -3.67
CA GLN A 170 -0.01 -5.50 -4.84
C GLN A 170 -1.05 -5.29 -5.94
N ASN A 171 -0.69 -4.54 -6.99
CA ASN A 171 -1.51 -4.23 -8.18
C ASN A 171 -2.96 -3.84 -7.86
N LEU A 172 -3.17 -3.01 -6.85
CA LEU A 172 -4.50 -2.57 -6.40
C LEU A 172 -5.28 -1.84 -7.50
N VAL A 173 -4.59 -1.11 -8.35
CA VAL A 173 -5.18 -0.38 -9.48
C VAL A 173 -5.11 -1.26 -10.72
N LYS A 174 -6.27 -1.48 -11.36
CA LYS A 174 -6.33 -2.12 -12.67
C LYS A 174 -5.79 -1.15 -13.71
N LYS A 175 -4.75 -1.54 -14.43
CA LYS A 175 -4.27 -0.76 -15.58
C LYS A 175 -5.20 -1.00 -16.77
N GLU A 176 -5.58 0.07 -17.45
CA GLU A 176 -6.26 -0.02 -18.74
C GLU A 176 -5.26 -0.44 -19.83
N GLU A 177 -5.76 -1.02 -20.94
CA GLU A 177 -4.90 -1.54 -22.00
C GLU A 177 -3.93 -0.48 -22.59
N GLU A 178 -4.37 0.77 -22.66
CA GLU A 178 -3.54 1.90 -23.15
C GLU A 178 -2.37 2.24 -22.22
N GLU A 179 -2.39 1.78 -20.96
CA GLU A 179 -1.33 2.00 -19.97
C GLU A 179 -0.26 0.88 -19.98
N PHE A 180 -0.47 -0.19 -20.74
CA PHE A 180 0.51 -1.27 -20.80
C PHE A 180 1.72 -0.85 -21.61
N GLN A 181 2.90 -1.05 -21.04
CA GLN A 181 4.17 -0.77 -21.71
C GLN A 181 4.42 -1.70 -22.92
N PHE A 182 3.85 -2.91 -22.88
CA PHE A 182 4.02 -3.95 -23.90
C PHE A 182 2.71 -4.68 -24.11
N ASN A 183 2.37 -5.00 -25.36
CA ASN A 183 1.19 -5.80 -25.68
C ASN A 183 1.42 -7.28 -25.36
N PHE A 184 2.63 -7.76 -25.65
CA PHE A 184 3.01 -9.15 -25.39
C PHE A 184 4.37 -9.24 -24.70
N THR A 185 4.43 -10.13 -23.71
CA THR A 185 5.66 -10.43 -22.98
C THR A 185 5.80 -11.94 -22.84
N VAL A 186 6.97 -12.46 -23.17
CA VAL A 186 7.32 -13.87 -22.92
C VAL A 186 8.20 -13.96 -21.70
N CYS A 187 7.77 -14.78 -20.73
CA CYS A 187 8.57 -15.16 -19.58
C CYS A 187 9.22 -16.50 -19.88
N TRP A 188 10.53 -16.55 -19.77
CA TRP A 188 11.30 -17.76 -19.96
C TRP A 188 11.73 -18.31 -18.61
N SER A 189 11.55 -19.62 -18.39
CA SER A 189 12.05 -20.28 -17.20
C SER A 189 13.59 -20.41 -17.26
N ASN A 190 14.19 -20.59 -16.09
CA ASN A 190 15.63 -20.80 -15.98
C ASN A 190 16.06 -22.01 -16.81
N LEU A 191 17.17 -21.88 -17.49
CA LEU A 191 17.86 -23.01 -18.09
C LEU A 191 18.68 -23.68 -16.97
N PHE A 192 18.47 -24.96 -16.75
CA PHE A 192 19.10 -25.70 -15.65
C PHE A 192 19.70 -27.02 -16.12
N GLY A 193 20.56 -27.65 -15.29
CA GLY A 193 21.31 -28.84 -15.64
C GLY A 193 22.34 -28.57 -16.70
N ASP A 194 22.62 -29.58 -17.53
CA ASP A 194 23.61 -29.49 -18.60
C ASP A 194 23.05 -28.94 -19.92
N TYR A 195 22.00 -28.09 -19.85
CA TYR A 195 21.41 -27.51 -21.05
C TYR A 195 22.37 -26.51 -21.71
N ASN A 196 22.86 -26.88 -22.89
CA ASN A 196 23.82 -26.08 -23.65
C ASN A 196 23.43 -25.90 -25.14
N ASN A 197 22.17 -26.15 -25.49
CA ASN A 197 21.69 -26.02 -26.87
C ASN A 197 21.47 -24.56 -27.29
N VAL A 198 22.57 -23.85 -27.53
CA VAL A 198 22.59 -22.44 -27.93
C VAL A 198 21.80 -22.20 -29.21
N LEU A 199 21.86 -23.14 -30.18
CA LEU A 199 21.16 -23.03 -31.45
C LEU A 199 19.64 -22.99 -31.24
N GLN A 200 19.11 -23.88 -30.40
CA GLN A 200 17.67 -23.92 -30.11
C GLN A 200 17.22 -22.66 -29.38
N VAL A 201 17.99 -22.15 -28.42
CA VAL A 201 17.69 -20.87 -27.74
C VAL A 201 17.65 -19.74 -28.74
N THR A 202 18.66 -19.63 -29.61
CA THR A 202 18.72 -18.56 -30.63
C THR A 202 17.54 -18.64 -31.61
N GLN A 203 17.21 -19.83 -32.09
CA GLN A 203 16.06 -20.03 -32.98
C GLN A 203 14.75 -19.63 -32.31
N THR A 204 14.58 -19.98 -31.02
CA THR A 204 13.38 -19.63 -30.26
C THR A 204 13.28 -18.12 -30.04
N LEU A 205 14.38 -17.44 -29.72
CA LEU A 205 14.43 -15.99 -29.57
C LEU A 205 14.09 -15.27 -30.88
N GLU A 206 14.63 -15.74 -31.99
CA GLU A 206 14.33 -15.17 -33.31
C GLU A 206 12.85 -15.39 -33.70
N MET A 207 12.29 -16.56 -33.42
CA MET A 207 10.86 -16.84 -33.62
C MET A 207 9.98 -15.85 -32.81
N TYR A 208 10.31 -15.58 -31.57
CA TYR A 208 9.54 -14.62 -30.77
C TYR A 208 9.63 -13.19 -31.31
N LYS A 209 10.77 -12.76 -31.83
CA LYS A 209 10.89 -11.46 -32.51
C LYS A 209 9.98 -11.39 -33.74
N TRP A 210 9.88 -12.48 -34.51
CA TRP A 210 8.99 -12.54 -35.70
C TRP A 210 7.50 -12.48 -35.33
N VAL A 211 7.11 -12.97 -34.17
CA VAL A 211 5.71 -12.97 -33.68
C VAL A 211 5.35 -11.65 -33.00
N LEU A 212 6.14 -10.59 -33.17
CA LEU A 212 5.89 -9.25 -32.62
C LEU A 212 5.75 -9.24 -31.08
N ILE A 213 6.62 -9.96 -30.40
CA ILE A 213 6.70 -9.89 -28.95
C ILE A 213 7.55 -8.70 -28.55
N ASP A 214 6.94 -7.75 -27.85
CA ASP A 214 7.55 -6.47 -27.51
C ASP A 214 8.71 -6.64 -26.52
N ARG A 215 8.66 -7.67 -25.67
CA ARG A 215 9.69 -7.92 -24.67
C ARG A 215 9.85 -9.39 -24.32
N LEU A 216 11.12 -9.81 -24.22
CA LEU A 216 11.51 -11.08 -23.60
C LEU A 216 12.01 -10.80 -22.19
N ILE A 217 11.39 -11.42 -21.20
CA ILE A 217 11.88 -11.38 -19.80
C ILE A 217 12.62 -12.68 -19.54
N ASN A 218 13.92 -12.57 -19.42
CA ASN A 218 14.77 -13.68 -18.97
C ASN A 218 15.07 -13.48 -17.49
N TRP A 219 14.64 -14.40 -16.65
CA TRP A 219 15.09 -14.48 -15.28
C TRP A 219 16.41 -15.25 -15.25
N LEU A 220 17.50 -14.55 -15.53
CA LEU A 220 18.81 -15.01 -15.13
C LEU A 220 18.91 -14.77 -13.64
N ILE A 221 18.90 -15.81 -12.87
CA ILE A 221 19.27 -15.75 -11.46
C ILE A 221 20.80 -15.78 -11.44
N ASP A 222 21.36 -14.66 -10.97
CA ASP A 222 22.78 -14.62 -10.57
C ASP A 222 22.99 -15.46 -9.31
#